data_2f34353ee5eef749da0d6effa361614a
#
_entry.id   2f34353ee5eef749da0d6effa361614a
#
_cell.length_a   1.000
_cell.length_b   1.000
_cell.length_c   1.000
_cell.angle_alpha   90.00
_cell.angle_beta   90.00
_cell.angle_gamma   90.00
#
_symmetry.space_group_name_H-M   'P 1'
#
loop_
_entity.id
_entity.type
_entity.pdbx_description
1 polymer ?
#
loop_
_entity_poly.entity_id
_entity_poly.type
_entity_poly.pdbx_seq_one_letter_code
_entity_poly.pdbx_strand_id
1 'polypeptide(L)'
;MSVFNVIKNELKAAFGYQQTFEELIANGDIRRAINMMEDRSVRAAECIRDYKAESHKIMKREPKIVRDKEGNIIRSKELNKIAIPYPLYINEIALVFMYGRPPKWMNETPMPRRDERAQLDMERKVLEEGNPRIAEIDKQIASIQAEQDRITDRFQKYKDTLKDARFSAHVREAKRVAGIEECSAMLFHCRKDSRGNPTMEIKVLSKMENDDIYTMFDQYDHLVAFAWGYNTVDAANKTVHHYDIYMANKIWKCEQRRGGQWNVFAEENRIGKIPVIVFIQKVEWEQTESLINRVEKAMSSTADSNDRFSDPRLVATAEILNKDRLPKEEEEGEMFIVNKGGDVHYLERTDNNEARSTEIDKLDDQILSKSFTPNLTLEALKGLGQASGAMLQRYMVLANIKADKHKEKHDEYLSRTSSLVCAILDNVLDIPNRGYSDLVISHEFSEPFGEDVSQILTDAIKQHNSGGMSTETLLEHSYLIKDARVEMERLDREEEEKLKRQQMMMQMDAFGIAK
;
A
#
# COMPACT_ATOMS: atom_id res chain seq x y z
N MET A 1 -20.01 -37.50 -20.34
CA MET A 1 -20.33 -37.18 -18.93
C MET A 1 -20.83 -35.73 -18.88
N SER A 2 -22.00 -35.49 -18.26
CA SER A 2 -22.59 -34.14 -18.20
C SER A 2 -21.70 -33.23 -17.34
N VAL A 3 -21.46 -32.00 -17.79
CA VAL A 3 -20.76 -30.94 -17.07
C VAL A 3 -21.27 -30.81 -15.61
N PHE A 4 -22.58 -31.06 -15.41
CA PHE A 4 -23.22 -31.09 -14.09
C PHE A 4 -22.67 -32.18 -13.14
N ASN A 5 -22.24 -33.33 -13.68
CA ASN A 5 -21.67 -34.43 -12.87
C ASN A 5 -20.20 -34.14 -12.48
N VAL A 6 -19.46 -33.42 -13.35
CA VAL A 6 -18.11 -32.95 -13.02
C VAL A 6 -18.14 -31.94 -11.90
N ILE A 7 -18.96 -30.89 -12.02
CA ILE A 7 -19.16 -29.87 -10.99
C ILE A 7 -19.62 -30.48 -9.66
N LYS A 8 -20.53 -31.47 -9.69
CA LYS A 8 -21.02 -32.14 -8.49
C LYS A 8 -19.96 -33.02 -7.80
N ASN A 9 -19.04 -33.61 -8.58
CA ASN A 9 -17.93 -34.39 -8.02
C ASN A 9 -16.82 -33.51 -7.50
N GLU A 10 -16.54 -32.39 -8.16
CA GLU A 10 -15.57 -31.38 -7.69
C GLU A 10 -16.05 -30.70 -6.42
N LEU A 11 -17.33 -30.30 -6.33
CA LEU A 11 -17.92 -29.78 -5.10
C LEU A 11 -17.86 -30.82 -3.95
N LYS A 12 -18.10 -32.11 -4.23
CA LYS A 12 -17.97 -33.17 -3.22
C LYS A 12 -16.52 -33.37 -2.76
N ALA A 13 -15.55 -33.27 -3.67
CA ALA A 13 -14.13 -33.39 -3.33
C ALA A 13 -13.67 -32.18 -2.48
N ALA A 14 -14.06 -30.96 -2.85
CA ALA A 14 -13.78 -29.75 -2.08
C ALA A 14 -14.46 -29.79 -0.70
N PHE A 15 -15.72 -30.24 -0.64
CA PHE A 15 -16.45 -30.42 0.63
C PHE A 15 -15.81 -31.49 1.53
N GLY A 16 -15.37 -32.60 0.96
CA GLY A 16 -14.68 -33.67 1.69
C GLY A 16 -13.33 -33.21 2.24
N TYR A 17 -12.60 -32.39 1.49
CA TYR A 17 -11.32 -31.79 1.93
C TYR A 17 -11.51 -30.81 3.08
N GLN A 18 -12.53 -29.96 3.00
CA GLN A 18 -12.88 -29.01 4.05
C GLN A 18 -13.35 -29.72 5.34
N GLN A 19 -14.16 -30.77 5.22
CA GLN A 19 -14.60 -31.56 6.37
C GLN A 19 -13.43 -32.24 7.07
N THR A 20 -12.48 -32.83 6.32
CA THR A 20 -11.26 -33.42 6.88
C THR A 20 -10.39 -32.39 7.59
N PHE A 21 -10.30 -31.16 7.06
CA PHE A 21 -9.55 -30.06 7.68
C PHE A 21 -10.16 -29.64 9.03
N GLU A 22 -11.49 -29.44 9.07
CA GLU A 22 -12.20 -29.12 10.32
C GLU A 22 -12.08 -30.23 11.37
N GLU A 23 -12.14 -31.51 10.97
CA GLU A 23 -11.95 -32.67 11.86
C GLU A 23 -10.55 -32.70 12.48
N LEU A 24 -9.51 -32.40 11.71
CA LEU A 24 -8.14 -32.33 12.22
C LEU A 24 -8.00 -31.22 13.28
N ILE A 25 -8.59 -30.04 13.03
CA ILE A 25 -8.57 -28.95 14.01
C ILE A 25 -9.31 -29.36 15.28
N ALA A 26 -10.53 -29.89 15.14
CA ALA A 26 -11.36 -30.31 16.28
C ALA A 26 -10.68 -31.39 17.14
N ASN A 27 -9.90 -32.28 16.53
CA ASN A 27 -9.14 -33.32 17.22
C ASN A 27 -7.81 -32.82 17.83
N GLY A 28 -7.44 -31.54 17.61
CA GLY A 28 -6.20 -30.97 18.13
C GLY A 28 -4.96 -31.27 17.27
N ASP A 29 -5.13 -31.86 16.08
CA ASP A 29 -4.05 -32.13 15.12
C ASP A 29 -3.67 -30.86 14.31
N ILE A 30 -3.42 -29.76 15.02
CA ILE A 30 -3.25 -28.43 14.44
C ILE A 30 -2.07 -28.38 13.46
N ARG A 31 -0.94 -29.02 13.81
CA ARG A 31 0.23 -29.06 12.90
C ARG A 31 -0.12 -29.70 11.55
N ARG A 32 -0.92 -30.76 11.58
CA ARG A 32 -1.33 -31.46 10.37
C ARG A 32 -2.31 -30.62 9.56
N ALA A 33 -3.24 -29.92 10.21
CA ALA A 33 -4.15 -28.99 9.58
C ALA A 33 -3.40 -27.81 8.93
N ILE A 34 -2.47 -27.18 9.64
CA ILE A 34 -1.64 -26.09 9.12
C ILE A 34 -0.78 -26.55 7.94
N ASN A 35 -0.23 -27.76 7.96
CA ASN A 35 0.54 -28.32 6.85
C ASN A 35 -0.30 -28.58 5.58
N MET A 36 -1.63 -28.56 5.66
CA MET A 36 -2.53 -28.59 4.49
C MET A 36 -2.69 -27.22 3.85
N MET A 37 -2.30 -26.16 4.54
CA MET A 37 -2.35 -24.78 4.06
C MET A 37 -1.02 -24.37 3.42
N GLU A 38 -1.04 -23.38 2.57
CA GLU A 38 0.16 -22.79 2.01
C GLU A 38 0.79 -21.81 3.01
N ASP A 39 2.02 -22.11 3.43
CA ASP A 39 2.81 -21.22 4.29
C ASP A 39 3.42 -20.09 3.46
N ARG A 40 2.90 -18.87 3.65
CA ARG A 40 3.39 -17.66 3.00
C ARG A 40 4.60 -17.04 3.69
N SER A 41 4.91 -17.46 4.92
CA SER A 41 5.96 -16.86 5.75
C SER A 41 7.37 -17.35 5.43
N VAL A 42 7.50 -18.50 4.77
CA VAL A 42 8.81 -19.11 4.46
C VAL A 42 9.62 -18.20 3.55
N ARG A 43 9.02 -17.73 2.46
CA ARG A 43 9.70 -16.87 1.49
C ARG A 43 9.84 -15.44 2.00
N ALA A 44 8.91 -14.97 2.81
CA ALA A 44 8.94 -13.63 3.41
C ALA A 44 10.25 -13.35 4.15
N ALA A 45 10.77 -14.32 4.91
CA ALA A 45 12.02 -14.16 5.65
C ALA A 45 13.25 -13.95 4.73
N GLU A 46 13.23 -14.50 3.53
CA GLU A 46 14.28 -14.25 2.52
C GLU A 46 14.14 -12.86 1.92
N CYS A 47 12.93 -12.49 1.51
CA CYS A 47 12.62 -11.17 0.95
C CYS A 47 12.93 -10.03 1.93
N ILE A 48 12.63 -10.21 3.23
CA ILE A 48 12.97 -9.23 4.28
C ILE A 48 14.48 -9.03 4.38
N ARG A 49 15.29 -10.09 4.23
CA ARG A 49 16.76 -9.95 4.23
C ARG A 49 17.26 -9.16 3.04
N ASP A 50 16.67 -9.35 1.86
CA ASP A 50 17.03 -8.63 0.65
C ASP A 50 16.54 -7.17 0.68
N TYR A 51 15.49 -6.87 1.45
CA TYR A 51 14.99 -5.52 1.67
C TYR A 51 15.86 -4.70 2.63
N LYS A 52 16.40 -5.34 3.68
CA LYS A 52 17.20 -4.69 4.72
C LYS A 52 18.65 -4.54 4.27
N ALA A 53 19.09 -3.32 4.01
CA ALA A 53 20.45 -3.04 3.53
C ALA A 53 21.55 -3.65 4.42
N GLU A 54 21.36 -3.67 5.74
CA GLU A 54 22.29 -4.30 6.69
C GLU A 54 22.41 -5.83 6.53
N SER A 55 21.49 -6.45 5.81
CA SER A 55 21.45 -7.90 5.57
C SER A 55 21.93 -8.29 4.17
N HIS A 56 22.23 -7.33 3.29
CA HIS A 56 22.67 -7.57 1.93
C HIS A 56 23.95 -8.42 1.87
N LYS A 57 24.16 -9.11 0.76
CA LYS A 57 25.32 -10.01 0.57
C LYS A 57 26.65 -9.30 0.74
N ILE A 58 26.74 -8.02 0.35
CA ILE A 58 27.95 -7.21 0.50
C ILE A 58 28.37 -7.04 1.96
N MET A 59 27.42 -7.00 2.91
CA MET A 59 27.72 -6.87 4.33
C MET A 59 28.43 -8.08 4.92
N LYS A 60 28.33 -9.25 4.24
CA LYS A 60 29.01 -10.50 4.61
C LYS A 60 30.40 -10.64 3.98
N ARG A 61 30.90 -9.58 3.35
CA ARG A 61 32.22 -9.57 2.71
C ARG A 61 33.30 -9.79 3.76
N GLU A 62 34.13 -10.81 3.52
CA GLU A 62 35.24 -11.17 4.44
C GLU A 62 36.41 -10.22 4.30
N PRO A 63 37.15 -9.96 5.40
CA PRO A 63 38.38 -9.17 5.36
C PRO A 63 39.44 -9.84 4.48
N LYS A 64 40.28 -9.03 3.86
CA LYS A 64 41.43 -9.54 3.09
C LYS A 64 42.55 -9.95 4.03
N ILE A 65 42.81 -11.25 4.13
CA ILE A 65 43.85 -11.83 4.98
C ILE A 65 45.10 -12.09 4.13
N VAL A 66 46.24 -11.55 4.58
CA VAL A 66 47.55 -11.88 4.04
C VAL A 66 48.24 -12.83 5.01
N ARG A 67 48.70 -13.98 4.49
CA ARG A 67 49.36 -15.03 5.28
C ARG A 67 50.83 -15.13 4.85
N ASP A 68 51.70 -15.55 5.77
CA ASP A 68 53.10 -15.91 5.48
C ASP A 68 53.18 -17.29 4.79
N LYS A 69 54.43 -17.72 4.51
CA LYS A 69 54.67 -19.05 3.89
C LYS A 69 54.32 -20.21 4.84
N GLU A 70 54.19 -19.94 6.13
CA GLU A 70 53.88 -20.87 7.19
C GLU A 70 52.38 -20.92 7.53
N GLY A 71 51.55 -20.07 6.85
CA GLY A 71 50.12 -20.01 7.03
C GLY A 71 49.65 -19.04 8.12
N ASN A 72 50.52 -18.36 8.83
CA ASN A 72 50.18 -17.39 9.87
C ASN A 72 49.64 -16.10 9.25
N ILE A 73 48.70 -15.44 9.93
CA ILE A 73 48.14 -14.17 9.48
C ILE A 73 49.15 -13.04 9.76
N ILE A 74 49.73 -12.48 8.68
CA ILE A 74 50.59 -11.30 8.76
C ILE A 74 49.79 -10.02 8.89
N ARG A 75 48.71 -9.93 8.11
CA ARG A 75 47.85 -8.72 8.03
C ARG A 75 46.41 -9.11 7.70
N SER A 76 45.51 -8.48 8.41
CA SER A 76 44.07 -8.50 8.07
C SER A 76 43.66 -7.07 7.74
N LYS A 77 43.02 -6.86 6.56
CA LYS A 77 42.45 -5.56 6.17
C LYS A 77 40.95 -5.72 6.01
N GLU A 78 40.20 -4.96 6.79
CA GLU A 78 38.76 -4.79 6.58
C GLU A 78 38.51 -4.23 5.18
N LEU A 79 37.45 -4.68 4.54
CA LEU A 79 37.04 -4.22 3.22
C LEU A 79 35.80 -3.37 3.35
N ASN A 80 35.67 -2.35 2.50
CA ASN A 80 34.49 -1.51 2.46
C ASN A 80 33.24 -2.32 2.10
N LYS A 81 32.13 -2.03 2.79
CA LYS A 81 30.83 -2.68 2.64
C LYS A 81 29.77 -1.61 2.43
N ILE A 82 29.49 -1.32 1.16
CA ILE A 82 28.51 -0.31 0.77
C ILE A 82 27.26 -1.03 0.30
N ALA A 83 26.21 -1.02 1.12
CA ALA A 83 24.88 -1.51 0.79
C ALA A 83 23.98 -0.34 0.38
N ILE A 84 23.24 -0.51 -0.69
CA ILE A 84 22.37 0.54 -1.24
C ILE A 84 20.90 0.09 -1.13
N PRO A 85 20.01 0.86 -0.49
CA PRO A 85 18.64 0.46 -0.22
C PRO A 85 17.72 0.62 -1.45
N TYR A 86 18.13 0.07 -2.63
CA TYR A 86 17.26 0.07 -3.82
C TYR A 86 15.89 -0.57 -3.57
N PRO A 87 15.77 -1.72 -2.86
CA PRO A 87 14.49 -2.34 -2.58
C PRO A 87 13.54 -1.40 -1.84
N LEU A 88 14.04 -0.63 -0.88
CA LEU A 88 13.26 0.38 -0.16
C LEU A 88 12.73 1.44 -1.12
N TYR A 89 13.60 2.03 -1.94
CA TYR A 89 13.24 3.07 -2.89
C TYR A 89 12.18 2.58 -3.88
N ILE A 90 12.41 1.42 -4.49
CA ILE A 90 11.51 0.81 -5.49
C ILE A 90 10.13 0.53 -4.88
N ASN A 91 10.10 -0.02 -3.66
CA ASN A 91 8.83 -0.35 -2.98
C ASN A 91 8.04 0.91 -2.59
N GLU A 92 8.69 1.95 -2.06
CA GLU A 92 8.01 3.19 -1.69
C GLU A 92 7.46 3.94 -2.92
N ILE A 93 8.20 3.96 -4.03
CA ILE A 93 7.68 4.54 -5.28
C ILE A 93 6.47 3.77 -5.79
N ALA A 94 6.53 2.44 -5.85
CA ALA A 94 5.39 1.61 -6.26
C ALA A 94 4.16 1.84 -5.37
N LEU A 95 4.37 1.99 -4.06
CA LEU A 95 3.31 2.30 -3.10
C LEU A 95 2.65 3.66 -3.37
N VAL A 96 3.45 4.70 -3.64
CA VAL A 96 2.93 6.06 -3.91
C VAL A 96 2.08 6.06 -5.18
N PHE A 97 2.50 5.35 -6.22
CA PHE A 97 1.76 5.27 -7.48
C PHE A 97 0.47 4.45 -7.36
N MET A 98 0.38 3.55 -6.39
CA MET A 98 -0.80 2.71 -6.18
C MET A 98 -1.79 3.31 -5.16
N TYR A 99 -1.28 3.73 -4.00
CA TYR A 99 -2.07 4.20 -2.87
C TYR A 99 -1.55 5.52 -2.27
N GLY A 100 -0.88 6.35 -3.04
CA GLY A 100 -0.47 7.68 -2.61
C GLY A 100 -1.65 8.55 -2.19
N ARG A 101 -2.80 8.33 -2.83
CA ARG A 101 -4.11 8.83 -2.43
C ARG A 101 -5.03 7.66 -2.12
N PRO A 102 -5.96 7.79 -1.15
CA PRO A 102 -6.92 6.74 -0.85
C PRO A 102 -7.84 6.47 -2.05
N PRO A 103 -8.28 5.21 -2.26
CA PRO A 103 -9.27 4.89 -3.26
C PRO A 103 -10.59 5.62 -2.95
N LYS A 104 -11.26 6.10 -4.00
CA LYS A 104 -12.59 6.70 -3.89
C LYS A 104 -13.63 5.61 -3.97
N TRP A 105 -14.60 5.65 -3.07
CA TRP A 105 -15.76 4.76 -3.06
C TRP A 105 -16.95 5.46 -3.67
N MET A 106 -17.65 4.79 -4.57
CA MET A 106 -18.81 5.31 -5.29
C MET A 106 -20.01 4.41 -5.07
N ASN A 107 -21.19 5.03 -4.97
CA ASN A 107 -22.45 4.31 -4.85
C ASN A 107 -23.13 4.23 -6.22
N GLU A 108 -23.14 3.04 -6.78
CA GLU A 108 -23.81 2.74 -8.06
C GLU A 108 -25.15 2.03 -7.86
N THR A 109 -25.63 1.98 -6.63
CA THR A 109 -26.93 1.36 -6.32
C THR A 109 -28.04 2.08 -7.07
N PRO A 110 -28.83 1.40 -7.90
CA PRO A 110 -29.96 2.01 -8.59
C PRO A 110 -30.94 2.64 -7.59
N MET A 111 -31.22 3.92 -7.75
CA MET A 111 -32.19 4.60 -6.89
C MET A 111 -33.60 4.07 -7.16
N PRO A 112 -34.28 3.54 -6.14
CA PRO A 112 -35.62 2.99 -6.31
C PRO A 112 -36.60 4.06 -6.77
N ARG A 113 -37.54 3.67 -7.64
CA ARG A 113 -38.65 4.48 -8.11
C ARG A 113 -38.24 5.86 -8.66
N ARG A 114 -37.04 5.99 -9.26
CA ARG A 114 -36.52 7.27 -9.77
C ARG A 114 -37.44 7.89 -10.84
N ASP A 115 -37.91 7.06 -11.79
CA ASP A 115 -38.73 7.52 -12.89
C ASP A 115 -40.14 7.92 -12.39
N GLU A 116 -40.69 7.16 -11.44
CA GLU A 116 -41.97 7.48 -10.78
C GLU A 116 -41.91 8.81 -10.04
N ARG A 117 -40.81 9.05 -9.30
CA ARG A 117 -40.56 10.33 -8.64
C ARG A 117 -40.53 11.48 -9.65
N ALA A 118 -39.76 11.32 -10.75
CA ALA A 118 -39.70 12.34 -11.79
C ALA A 118 -41.07 12.65 -12.42
N GLN A 119 -41.92 11.63 -12.60
CA GLN A 119 -43.29 11.81 -13.07
C GLN A 119 -44.17 12.57 -12.06
N LEU A 120 -44.10 12.21 -10.78
CA LEU A 120 -44.79 12.88 -9.70
C LEU A 120 -44.37 14.33 -9.53
N ASP A 121 -43.05 14.62 -9.64
CA ASP A 121 -42.53 15.99 -9.63
C ASP A 121 -43.03 16.83 -10.80
N MET A 122 -43.18 16.23 -12.00
CA MET A 122 -43.78 16.90 -13.16
C MET A 122 -45.28 17.13 -12.96
N GLU A 123 -46.02 16.12 -12.48
CA GLU A 123 -47.47 16.23 -12.18
C GLU A 123 -47.71 17.37 -11.16
N ARG A 124 -46.91 17.42 -10.10
CA ARG A 124 -46.97 18.46 -9.06
C ARG A 124 -46.79 19.88 -9.62
N LYS A 125 -45.83 20.06 -10.55
CA LYS A 125 -45.53 21.37 -11.15
C LYS A 125 -46.67 21.90 -12.04
N VAL A 126 -47.51 21.03 -12.57
CA VAL A 126 -48.63 21.40 -13.48
C VAL A 126 -49.91 21.70 -12.70
N LEU A 127 -50.02 21.25 -11.46
CA LEU A 127 -51.22 21.44 -10.64
C LEU A 127 -51.24 22.84 -10.00
N GLU A 128 -52.42 23.49 -10.00
CA GLU A 128 -52.63 24.79 -9.34
C GLU A 128 -52.58 24.66 -7.81
N GLU A 129 -52.08 25.70 -7.14
CA GLU A 129 -52.04 25.74 -5.67
C GLU A 129 -53.43 25.56 -5.06
N GLY A 130 -53.54 24.62 -4.10
CA GLY A 130 -54.81 24.28 -3.44
C GLY A 130 -55.48 23.01 -3.99
N ASN A 131 -54.97 22.38 -5.03
CA ASN A 131 -55.48 21.11 -5.51
C ASN A 131 -55.26 19.98 -4.48
N PRO A 132 -56.28 19.23 -4.03
CA PRO A 132 -56.12 18.15 -3.04
C PRO A 132 -55.16 17.03 -3.48
N ARG A 133 -54.95 16.87 -4.79
CA ARG A 133 -54.03 15.89 -5.37
C ARG A 133 -52.56 16.19 -5.00
N ILE A 134 -52.22 17.47 -4.75
CA ILE A 134 -50.85 17.88 -4.36
C ILE A 134 -50.44 17.21 -3.05
N ALA A 135 -51.33 17.17 -2.04
CA ALA A 135 -51.01 16.54 -0.76
C ALA A 135 -50.75 15.03 -0.86
N GLU A 136 -51.44 14.36 -1.80
CA GLU A 136 -51.20 12.93 -2.06
C GLU A 136 -49.89 12.70 -2.80
N ILE A 137 -49.58 13.53 -3.80
CA ILE A 137 -48.28 13.51 -4.53
C ILE A 137 -47.14 13.79 -3.57
N ASP A 138 -47.23 14.80 -2.72
CA ASP A 138 -46.21 15.14 -1.73
C ASP A 138 -45.95 13.97 -0.77
N LYS A 139 -47.00 13.25 -0.36
CA LYS A 139 -46.84 12.05 0.48
C LYS A 139 -46.16 10.91 -0.27
N GLN A 140 -46.46 10.72 -1.55
CA GLN A 140 -45.80 9.70 -2.37
C GLN A 140 -44.32 10.06 -2.62
N ILE A 141 -44.02 11.31 -2.96
CA ILE A 141 -42.67 11.81 -3.11
C ILE A 141 -41.87 11.64 -1.81
N ALA A 142 -42.45 12.01 -0.65
CA ALA A 142 -41.81 11.83 0.64
C ALA A 142 -41.50 10.35 0.96
N SER A 143 -42.37 9.43 0.58
CA SER A 143 -42.15 7.99 0.72
C SER A 143 -40.99 7.51 -0.14
N ILE A 144 -40.93 7.94 -1.40
CA ILE A 144 -39.83 7.60 -2.32
C ILE A 144 -38.52 8.20 -1.83
N GLN A 145 -38.54 9.46 -1.40
CA GLN A 145 -37.38 10.14 -0.84
C GLN A 145 -36.81 9.40 0.36
N ALA A 146 -37.67 8.96 1.28
CA ALA A 146 -37.23 8.20 2.45
C ALA A 146 -36.59 6.85 2.09
N GLU A 147 -36.98 6.20 0.99
CA GLU A 147 -36.34 5.00 0.47
C GLU A 147 -34.95 5.32 -0.11
N GLN A 148 -34.84 6.41 -0.87
CA GLN A 148 -33.57 6.88 -1.48
C GLN A 148 -32.60 7.36 -0.41
N ASP A 149 -33.08 8.09 0.60
CA ASP A 149 -32.25 8.57 1.71
C ASP A 149 -31.64 7.41 2.50
N ARG A 150 -32.38 6.32 2.71
CA ARG A 150 -31.85 5.11 3.38
C ARG A 150 -30.64 4.52 2.65
N ILE A 151 -30.66 4.49 1.31
CA ILE A 151 -29.53 4.01 0.50
C ILE A 151 -28.33 4.95 0.69
N THR A 152 -28.58 6.24 0.63
CA THR A 152 -27.54 7.27 0.79
C THR A 152 -26.94 7.23 2.20
N ASP A 153 -27.79 7.11 3.23
CA ASP A 153 -27.34 7.02 4.64
C ASP A 153 -26.53 5.76 4.90
N ARG A 154 -26.95 4.60 4.34
CA ARG A 154 -26.17 3.37 4.43
C ARG A 154 -24.79 3.52 3.75
N PHE A 155 -24.74 4.11 2.58
CA PHE A 155 -23.48 4.35 1.89
C PHE A 155 -22.59 5.33 2.69
N GLN A 156 -23.16 6.37 3.28
CA GLN A 156 -22.41 7.27 4.16
C GLN A 156 -21.86 6.53 5.39
N LYS A 157 -22.68 5.71 6.04
CA LYS A 157 -22.27 4.87 7.17
C LYS A 157 -21.14 3.90 6.79
N TYR A 158 -21.19 3.32 5.59
CA TYR A 158 -20.12 2.50 5.04
C TYR A 158 -18.79 3.28 4.94
N LYS A 159 -18.84 4.50 4.37
CA LYS A 159 -17.64 5.37 4.27
C LYS A 159 -17.10 5.76 5.65
N ASP A 160 -17.98 6.11 6.57
CA ASP A 160 -17.61 6.50 7.94
C ASP A 160 -16.95 5.32 8.67
N THR A 161 -17.49 4.10 8.52
CA THR A 161 -16.91 2.88 9.10
C THR A 161 -15.49 2.62 8.59
N LEU A 162 -15.25 2.77 7.28
CA LEU A 162 -13.89 2.66 6.71
C LEU A 162 -12.95 3.76 7.21
N LYS A 163 -13.45 4.99 7.35
CA LYS A 163 -12.68 6.13 7.86
C LYS A 163 -12.30 5.92 9.32
N ASP A 164 -13.25 5.51 10.16
CA ASP A 164 -13.03 5.26 11.59
C ASP A 164 -12.03 4.12 11.80
N ALA A 165 -12.11 3.06 10.98
CA ALA A 165 -11.16 1.95 10.95
C ALA A 165 -9.80 2.32 10.30
N ARG A 166 -9.58 3.56 9.86
CA ARG A 166 -8.36 4.02 9.18
C ARG A 166 -7.95 3.16 7.99
N PHE A 167 -8.94 2.67 7.23
CA PHE A 167 -8.72 1.77 6.10
C PHE A 167 -7.62 2.25 5.16
N SER A 168 -7.61 3.54 4.81
CA SER A 168 -6.60 4.12 3.89
C SER A 168 -5.15 3.97 4.39
N ALA A 169 -4.92 3.99 5.70
CA ALA A 169 -3.60 3.76 6.27
C ALA A 169 -3.22 2.28 6.19
N HIS A 170 -4.16 1.39 6.58
CA HIS A 170 -3.91 -0.05 6.61
C HIS A 170 -3.76 -0.67 5.21
N VAL A 171 -4.51 -0.20 4.20
CA VAL A 171 -4.33 -0.69 2.82
C VAL A 171 -2.96 -0.29 2.24
N ARG A 172 -2.46 0.91 2.59
CA ARG A 172 -1.10 1.34 2.22
C ARG A 172 -0.05 0.48 2.91
N GLU A 173 -0.23 0.21 4.19
CA GLU A 173 0.65 -0.67 4.96
C GLU A 173 0.63 -2.09 4.39
N ALA A 174 -0.54 -2.67 4.12
CA ALA A 174 -0.67 -3.99 3.53
C ALA A 174 0.01 -4.08 2.16
N LYS A 175 -0.14 -3.06 1.29
CA LYS A 175 0.56 -3.00 0.00
C LYS A 175 2.08 -2.90 0.18
N ARG A 176 2.56 -2.06 1.14
CA ARG A 176 3.98 -1.95 1.45
C ARG A 176 4.55 -3.30 1.87
N VAL A 177 3.91 -3.95 2.82
CA VAL A 177 4.32 -5.27 3.34
C VAL A 177 4.29 -6.32 2.24
N ALA A 178 3.22 -6.40 1.45
CA ALA A 178 3.14 -7.35 0.34
C ALA A 178 4.24 -7.13 -0.70
N GLY A 179 4.64 -5.86 -0.95
CA GLY A 179 5.76 -5.53 -1.83
C GLY A 179 7.12 -5.95 -1.30
N ILE A 180 7.25 -6.16 0.01
CA ILE A 180 8.48 -6.61 0.68
C ILE A 180 8.47 -8.13 0.89
N GLU A 181 7.36 -8.70 1.35
CA GLU A 181 7.25 -10.06 1.86
C GLU A 181 6.57 -11.04 0.89
N GLU A 182 6.18 -10.59 -0.29
CA GLU A 182 5.32 -11.29 -1.28
C GLU A 182 3.89 -11.57 -0.79
N CYS A 183 3.63 -11.44 0.51
CA CYS A 183 2.31 -11.63 1.11
C CYS A 183 2.10 -10.71 2.30
N SER A 184 0.91 -10.19 2.44
CA SER A 184 0.39 -9.57 3.67
C SER A 184 -1.10 -9.86 3.80
N ALA A 185 -1.67 -9.61 4.96
CA ALA A 185 -3.10 -9.77 5.14
C ALA A 185 -3.67 -8.64 6.01
N MET A 186 -4.84 -8.11 5.63
CA MET A 186 -5.64 -7.24 6.49
C MET A 186 -6.69 -8.09 7.18
N LEU A 187 -6.59 -8.21 8.50
CA LEU A 187 -7.56 -8.87 9.36
C LEU A 187 -8.53 -7.83 9.91
N PHE A 188 -9.81 -8.01 9.60
CA PHE A 188 -10.90 -7.17 10.10
C PHE A 188 -11.49 -7.83 11.35
N HIS A 189 -11.52 -7.12 12.45
CA HIS A 189 -12.12 -7.62 13.67
C HIS A 189 -13.02 -6.57 14.31
N CYS A 190 -14.01 -7.03 15.06
CA CYS A 190 -14.94 -6.17 15.75
C CYS A 190 -14.73 -6.30 17.26
N ARG A 191 -14.65 -5.16 17.93
CA ARG A 191 -14.64 -5.10 19.39
C ARG A 191 -15.59 -4.02 19.87
N LYS A 192 -15.87 -4.03 21.16
CA LYS A 192 -16.64 -2.95 21.81
C LYS A 192 -15.70 -1.83 22.23
N ASP A 193 -16.08 -0.60 21.92
CA ASP A 193 -15.40 0.60 22.41
C ASP A 193 -15.59 0.78 23.93
N SER A 194 -15.00 1.84 24.49
CA SER A 194 -15.15 2.19 25.91
C SER A 194 -16.60 2.49 26.33
N ARG A 195 -17.49 2.77 25.38
CA ARG A 195 -18.92 3.04 25.58
C ARG A 195 -19.80 1.81 25.36
N GLY A 196 -19.19 0.68 24.98
CA GLY A 196 -19.90 -0.58 24.70
C GLY A 196 -20.44 -0.71 23.27
N ASN A 197 -20.17 0.25 22.37
CA ASN A 197 -20.59 0.19 20.99
C ASN A 197 -19.65 -0.73 20.19
N PRO A 198 -20.16 -1.56 19.28
CA PRO A 198 -19.32 -2.36 18.40
C PRO A 198 -18.60 -1.47 17.38
N THR A 199 -17.30 -1.63 17.25
CA THR A 199 -16.45 -0.92 16.30
C THR A 199 -15.64 -1.91 15.48
N MET A 200 -15.37 -1.58 14.22
CA MET A 200 -14.49 -2.34 13.35
C MET A 200 -13.06 -1.81 13.45
N GLU A 201 -12.12 -2.71 13.59
CA GLU A 201 -10.68 -2.42 13.56
C GLU A 201 -10.00 -3.30 12.52
N ILE A 202 -8.87 -2.85 12.00
CA ILE A 202 -8.07 -3.56 10.99
C ILE A 202 -6.67 -3.76 11.57
N LYS A 203 -6.16 -5.00 11.49
CA LYS A 203 -4.76 -5.32 11.75
C LYS A 203 -4.11 -5.78 10.46
N VAL A 204 -2.97 -5.21 10.11
CA VAL A 204 -2.12 -5.73 9.04
C VAL A 204 -1.17 -6.77 9.62
N LEU A 205 -1.12 -7.93 8.99
CA LEU A 205 -0.26 -9.04 9.38
C LEU A 205 1.00 -9.04 8.53
N SER A 206 2.16 -9.18 9.18
CA SER A 206 3.48 -9.11 8.57
C SER A 206 4.46 -10.04 9.26
N LYS A 207 5.31 -10.70 8.49
CA LYS A 207 6.40 -11.51 9.04
C LYS A 207 7.43 -10.66 9.79
N MET A 208 7.62 -9.39 9.41
CA MET A 208 8.47 -8.46 10.16
C MET A 208 7.97 -8.22 11.58
N GLU A 209 6.65 -8.32 11.80
CA GLU A 209 6.00 -8.24 13.12
C GLU A 209 5.86 -9.61 13.80
N ASN A 210 6.50 -10.65 13.25
CA ASN A 210 6.43 -12.04 13.70
C ASN A 210 5.06 -12.70 13.57
N ASP A 211 4.23 -12.22 12.64
CA ASP A 211 3.00 -12.89 12.23
C ASP A 211 3.32 -13.96 11.16
N ASP A 212 2.76 -15.14 11.27
CA ASP A 212 2.83 -16.19 10.25
C ASP A 212 1.49 -16.29 9.53
N ILE A 213 1.53 -16.31 8.21
CA ILE A 213 0.35 -16.29 7.33
C ILE A 213 0.23 -17.61 6.61
N TYR A 214 -0.91 -18.28 6.76
CA TYR A 214 -1.26 -19.51 6.07
C TYR A 214 -2.56 -19.31 5.33
N THR A 215 -2.60 -19.75 4.07
CA THR A 215 -3.76 -19.59 3.20
C THR A 215 -4.18 -20.92 2.59
N MET A 216 -5.48 -21.12 2.44
CA MET A 216 -6.05 -22.23 1.71
C MET A 216 -7.04 -21.68 0.69
N PHE A 217 -6.76 -21.89 -0.59
CA PHE A 217 -7.63 -21.52 -1.70
C PHE A 217 -8.23 -22.78 -2.35
N ASP A 218 -9.43 -22.63 -2.91
CA ASP A 218 -10.02 -23.67 -3.75
C ASP A 218 -9.47 -23.56 -5.19
N GLN A 219 -9.94 -24.44 -6.07
CA GLN A 219 -9.55 -24.47 -7.49
C GLN A 219 -10.01 -23.26 -8.30
N TYR A 220 -10.81 -22.37 -7.74
CA TYR A 220 -11.31 -21.14 -8.34
C TYR A 220 -10.69 -19.89 -7.68
N ASP A 221 -9.60 -20.07 -6.95
CA ASP A 221 -8.90 -19.03 -6.20
C ASP A 221 -9.75 -18.32 -5.10
N HIS A 222 -10.83 -18.99 -4.60
CA HIS A 222 -11.56 -18.48 -3.45
C HIS A 222 -10.87 -18.91 -2.16
N LEU A 223 -10.72 -17.97 -1.23
CA LEU A 223 -10.17 -18.23 0.09
C LEU A 223 -11.16 -19.08 0.92
N VAL A 224 -10.78 -20.32 1.23
CA VAL A 224 -11.60 -21.29 2.00
C VAL A 224 -11.27 -21.24 3.49
N ALA A 225 -9.99 -21.08 3.83
CA ALA A 225 -9.52 -20.91 5.20
C ALA A 225 -8.29 -20.00 5.24
N PHE A 226 -8.15 -19.28 6.33
CA PHE A 226 -7.02 -18.42 6.63
C PHE A 226 -6.54 -18.74 8.06
N ALA A 227 -5.23 -18.90 8.28
CA ALA A 227 -4.69 -19.03 9.61
C ALA A 227 -3.61 -17.98 9.89
N TRP A 228 -3.71 -17.38 11.06
CA TRP A 228 -2.74 -16.45 11.62
C TRP A 228 -1.99 -17.13 12.75
N GLY A 229 -0.68 -17.35 12.54
CA GLY A 229 0.23 -17.86 13.55
C GLY A 229 0.94 -16.72 14.27
N TYR A 230 0.97 -16.75 15.59
CA TYR A 230 1.70 -15.77 16.40
C TYR A 230 2.11 -16.34 17.74
N ASN A 231 3.02 -15.64 18.42
CA ASN A 231 3.54 -16.06 19.71
C ASN A 231 3.22 -15.01 20.77
N THR A 232 2.83 -15.46 21.95
CA THR A 232 2.72 -14.62 23.16
C THR A 232 3.60 -15.14 24.26
N VAL A 233 3.75 -14.39 25.34
CA VAL A 233 4.52 -14.78 26.51
C VAL A 233 3.56 -14.88 27.69
N ASP A 234 3.60 -15.99 28.42
CA ASP A 234 2.80 -16.18 29.62
C ASP A 234 3.38 -15.44 30.84
N ALA A 235 2.65 -15.42 31.93
CA ALA A 235 3.08 -14.77 33.18
C ALA A 235 4.41 -15.35 33.74
N ALA A 236 4.84 -16.56 33.31
CA ALA A 236 6.09 -17.20 33.67
C ALA A 236 7.21 -16.95 32.64
N ASN A 237 7.05 -15.95 31.75
CA ASN A 237 7.96 -15.58 30.66
C ASN A 237 8.25 -16.73 29.69
N LYS A 238 7.24 -17.55 29.39
CA LYS A 238 7.36 -18.68 28.47
C LYS A 238 6.53 -18.44 27.24
N THR A 239 7.08 -18.83 26.08
CA THR A 239 6.41 -18.70 24.79
C THR A 239 5.19 -19.61 24.72
N VAL A 240 4.08 -19.05 24.30
CA VAL A 240 2.82 -19.73 23.95
C VAL A 240 2.61 -19.53 22.47
N HIS A 241 2.46 -20.62 21.73
CA HIS A 241 2.18 -20.59 20.30
C HIS A 241 0.67 -20.54 20.08
N HIS A 242 0.25 -19.70 19.14
CA HIS A 242 -1.16 -19.51 18.77
C HIS A 242 -1.35 -19.71 17.29
N TYR A 243 -2.49 -20.30 16.91
CA TYR A 243 -3.06 -20.25 15.59
C TYR A 243 -4.52 -19.85 15.68
N ASP A 244 -4.88 -18.72 15.08
CA ASP A 244 -6.26 -18.31 14.87
C ASP A 244 -6.66 -18.64 13.44
N ILE A 245 -7.58 -19.60 13.28
CA ILE A 245 -7.99 -20.11 11.96
C ILE A 245 -9.39 -19.59 11.66
N TYR A 246 -9.50 -18.85 10.58
CA TYR A 246 -10.73 -18.19 10.15
C TYR A 246 -11.34 -18.92 8.96
N MET A 247 -12.59 -19.31 9.11
CA MET A 247 -13.46 -19.87 8.07
C MET A 247 -14.74 -19.03 7.97
N ALA A 248 -15.53 -19.24 6.94
CA ALA A 248 -16.75 -18.44 6.72
C ALA A 248 -17.75 -18.53 7.89
N ASN A 249 -17.88 -19.71 8.49
CA ASN A 249 -18.86 -20.02 9.55
C ASN A 249 -18.25 -20.12 10.96
N LYS A 250 -16.92 -20.38 11.07
CA LYS A 250 -16.25 -20.62 12.35
C LYS A 250 -14.90 -19.93 12.44
N ILE A 251 -14.52 -19.62 13.67
CA ILE A 251 -13.18 -19.17 14.04
C ILE A 251 -12.65 -20.17 15.07
N TRP A 252 -11.47 -20.72 14.81
CA TRP A 252 -10.82 -21.62 15.71
C TRP A 252 -9.63 -20.90 16.34
N LYS A 253 -9.58 -20.85 17.68
CA LYS A 253 -8.47 -20.32 18.46
C LYS A 253 -7.71 -21.49 19.08
N CYS A 254 -6.48 -21.68 18.63
CA CYS A 254 -5.64 -22.79 19.05
C CYS A 254 -4.43 -22.26 19.81
N GLU A 255 -4.20 -22.74 21.02
CA GLU A 255 -3.03 -22.39 21.82
C GLU A 255 -2.23 -23.61 22.23
N GLN A 256 -0.91 -23.51 22.21
CA GLN A 256 0.01 -24.56 22.68
C GLN A 256 1.03 -23.99 23.66
N ARG A 257 1.05 -24.54 24.86
CA ARG A 257 2.03 -24.21 25.90
C ARG A 257 3.10 -25.27 25.97
N ARG A 258 4.38 -24.91 25.91
CA ARG A 258 5.54 -25.79 26.14
C ARG A 258 5.55 -27.09 25.33
N GLY A 259 5.11 -27.13 24.10
CA GLY A 259 5.07 -28.37 23.30
C GLY A 259 4.06 -29.41 23.82
N GLY A 260 3.14 -29.01 24.71
CA GLY A 260 2.01 -29.82 25.14
C GLY A 260 0.97 -30.04 24.04
N GLN A 261 -0.17 -30.58 24.40
CA GLN A 261 -1.31 -30.70 23.50
C GLN A 261 -1.86 -29.30 23.15
N TRP A 262 -2.47 -29.18 21.97
CA TRP A 262 -3.18 -28.00 21.56
C TRP A 262 -4.52 -27.89 22.27
N ASN A 263 -4.78 -26.73 22.87
CA ASN A 263 -6.10 -26.34 23.33
C ASN A 263 -6.83 -25.65 22.20
N VAL A 264 -7.99 -26.14 21.84
CA VAL A 264 -8.76 -25.67 20.69
C VAL A 264 -10.11 -25.14 21.17
N PHE A 265 -10.41 -23.89 20.81
CA PHE A 265 -11.66 -23.22 21.09
C PHE A 265 -12.33 -22.85 19.78
N ALA A 266 -13.58 -23.23 19.60
CA ALA A 266 -14.38 -22.88 18.43
C ALA A 266 -15.36 -21.76 18.77
N GLU A 267 -15.38 -20.71 17.95
CA GLU A 267 -16.33 -19.61 18.03
C GLU A 267 -17.11 -19.50 16.71
N GLU A 268 -18.36 -19.06 16.76
CA GLU A 268 -19.12 -18.76 15.57
C GLU A 268 -18.59 -17.49 14.89
N ASN A 269 -18.34 -17.57 13.59
CA ASN A 269 -18.02 -16.38 12.82
C ASN A 269 -19.29 -15.62 12.45
N ARG A 270 -19.67 -14.66 13.27
CA ARG A 270 -20.89 -13.86 13.08
C ARG A 270 -20.91 -13.00 11.81
N ILE A 271 -19.74 -12.74 11.22
CA ILE A 271 -19.64 -11.96 9.98
C ILE A 271 -20.20 -12.75 8.80
N GLY A 272 -20.09 -14.09 8.83
CA GLY A 272 -20.54 -14.98 7.76
C GLY A 272 -19.59 -15.03 6.56
N LYS A 273 -18.44 -14.36 6.65
CA LYS A 273 -17.35 -14.36 5.65
C LYS A 273 -16.02 -14.45 6.36
N ILE A 274 -14.98 -14.93 5.68
CA ILE A 274 -13.61 -14.88 6.22
C ILE A 274 -13.20 -13.42 6.34
N PRO A 275 -12.91 -12.91 7.57
CA PRO A 275 -12.68 -11.48 7.80
C PRO A 275 -11.26 -11.05 7.44
N VAL A 276 -10.74 -11.57 6.34
CA VAL A 276 -9.36 -11.32 5.93
C VAL A 276 -9.28 -11.03 4.43
N ILE A 277 -8.55 -10.00 4.08
CA ILE A 277 -8.13 -9.69 2.71
C ILE A 277 -6.65 -10.00 2.61
N VAL A 278 -6.29 -10.97 1.79
CA VAL A 278 -4.90 -11.41 1.57
C VAL A 278 -4.35 -10.73 0.31
N PHE A 279 -3.22 -10.05 0.47
CA PHE A 279 -2.48 -9.40 -0.61
C PHE A 279 -1.33 -10.30 -1.02
N ILE A 280 -1.33 -10.79 -2.25
CA ILE A 280 -0.31 -11.67 -2.80
C ILE A 280 0.27 -11.03 -4.05
N GLN A 281 1.56 -10.77 -4.04
CA GLN A 281 2.28 -10.23 -5.18
C GLN A 281 3.75 -10.67 -5.13
N LYS A 282 4.52 -10.37 -6.17
CA LYS A 282 5.97 -10.50 -6.14
C LYS A 282 6.60 -9.27 -5.48
N VAL A 283 7.84 -9.42 -4.99
CA VAL A 283 8.61 -8.28 -4.48
C VAL A 283 8.76 -7.21 -5.55
N GLU A 284 8.75 -5.94 -5.13
CA GLU A 284 8.78 -4.82 -6.09
C GLU A 284 10.07 -4.70 -6.88
N TRP A 285 11.17 -5.32 -6.41
CA TRP A 285 12.50 -5.35 -7.06
C TRP A 285 12.81 -6.70 -7.72
N GLU A 286 11.79 -7.54 -7.98
CA GLU A 286 11.97 -8.83 -8.67
C GLU A 286 12.82 -8.65 -9.93
N GLN A 287 13.72 -9.60 -10.20
CA GLN A 287 14.65 -9.61 -11.34
C GLN A 287 15.79 -8.56 -11.30
N THR A 288 15.87 -7.68 -10.29
CA THR A 288 16.95 -6.70 -10.17
C THR A 288 18.01 -7.07 -9.13
N GLU A 289 17.82 -8.14 -8.36
CA GLU A 289 18.71 -8.55 -7.26
C GLU A 289 20.16 -8.74 -7.70
N SER A 290 20.39 -9.36 -8.85
CA SER A 290 21.73 -9.58 -9.38
C SER A 290 22.42 -8.27 -9.76
N LEU A 291 21.68 -7.30 -10.26
CA LEU A 291 22.18 -5.96 -10.62
C LEU A 291 22.53 -5.18 -9.35
N ILE A 292 21.66 -5.21 -8.33
CA ILE A 292 21.90 -4.58 -7.03
C ILE A 292 23.17 -5.15 -6.39
N ASN A 293 23.29 -6.47 -6.31
CA ASN A 293 24.50 -7.11 -5.78
C ASN A 293 25.79 -6.69 -6.57
N ARG A 294 25.67 -6.49 -7.89
CA ARG A 294 26.80 -6.07 -8.72
C ARG A 294 27.21 -4.62 -8.47
N VAL A 295 26.25 -3.70 -8.38
CA VAL A 295 26.49 -2.28 -8.05
C VAL A 295 27.18 -2.15 -6.70
N GLU A 296 26.64 -2.80 -5.66
CA GLU A 296 27.20 -2.77 -4.31
C GLU A 296 28.64 -3.27 -4.28
N LYS A 297 28.92 -4.36 -5.01
CA LYS A 297 30.27 -4.89 -5.15
C LYS A 297 31.19 -3.93 -5.89
N ALA A 298 30.71 -3.28 -6.96
CA ALA A 298 31.48 -2.31 -7.73
C ALA A 298 31.84 -1.09 -6.88
N MET A 299 30.85 -0.50 -6.19
CA MET A 299 31.04 0.65 -5.30
C MET A 299 31.97 0.34 -4.14
N SER A 300 31.77 -0.79 -3.45
CA SER A 300 32.65 -1.22 -2.35
C SER A 300 34.09 -1.44 -2.82
N SER A 301 34.29 -2.02 -4.01
CA SER A 301 35.60 -2.23 -4.59
C SER A 301 36.25 -0.91 -5.04
N THR A 302 35.46 0.06 -5.48
CA THR A 302 35.95 1.40 -5.80
C THR A 302 36.38 2.13 -4.54
N ALA A 303 35.62 2.05 -3.45
CA ALA A 303 35.98 2.60 -2.14
C ALA A 303 37.28 1.96 -1.61
N ASP A 304 37.42 0.61 -1.67
CA ASP A 304 38.68 -0.06 -1.29
C ASP A 304 39.86 0.43 -2.11
N SER A 305 39.63 0.72 -3.39
CA SER A 305 40.68 1.23 -4.28
C SER A 305 41.04 2.68 -3.93
N ASN A 306 40.05 3.53 -3.66
CA ASN A 306 40.25 4.90 -3.25
C ASN A 306 41.05 4.96 -1.94
N ASP A 307 40.65 4.18 -0.91
CA ASP A 307 41.38 4.10 0.37
C ASP A 307 42.81 3.61 0.22
N ARG A 308 43.07 2.76 -0.79
CA ARG A 308 44.43 2.29 -1.04
C ARG A 308 45.34 3.35 -1.65
N PHE A 309 44.76 4.23 -2.47
CA PHE A 309 45.50 5.22 -3.25
C PHE A 309 45.33 6.65 -2.70
N SER A 310 44.60 6.83 -1.59
CA SER A 310 44.51 8.09 -0.86
C SER A 310 45.89 8.49 -0.31
N ASP A 311 46.71 7.47 0.09
CA ASP A 311 48.09 7.66 0.53
C ASP A 311 49.03 7.20 -0.59
N PRO A 312 49.46 8.09 -1.50
CA PRO A 312 50.31 7.73 -2.61
C PRO A 312 51.68 7.25 -2.12
N ARG A 313 52.08 6.04 -2.55
CA ARG A 313 53.37 5.48 -2.20
C ARG A 313 54.45 6.07 -3.07
N LEU A 314 55.51 6.49 -2.42
CA LEU A 314 56.69 6.96 -3.09
C LEU A 314 57.49 5.78 -3.66
N VAL A 315 57.84 5.85 -4.92
CA VAL A 315 58.72 4.88 -5.59
C VAL A 315 60.01 5.57 -5.95
N ALA A 316 61.13 5.03 -5.45
CA ALA A 316 62.45 5.48 -5.83
C ALA A 316 63.14 4.39 -6.68
N THR A 317 63.56 4.75 -7.87
CA THR A 317 64.31 3.85 -8.81
C THR A 317 65.81 3.90 -8.64
N ALA A 318 66.31 4.66 -7.65
CA ALA A 318 67.74 4.79 -7.34
C ALA A 318 67.97 4.64 -5.84
N GLU A 319 69.22 4.50 -5.48
CA GLU A 319 69.64 4.49 -4.09
C GLU A 319 69.40 5.86 -3.45
N ILE A 320 68.57 5.85 -2.35
CA ILE A 320 68.26 7.05 -1.58
C ILE A 320 69.50 7.33 -0.66
N LEU A 321 70.09 8.49 -0.83
CA LEU A 321 71.33 8.85 -0.10
C LEU A 321 71.07 9.28 1.35
N ASN A 322 69.89 9.71 1.66
CA ASN A 322 69.43 10.13 2.99
C ASN A 322 68.47 9.13 3.66
N LYS A 323 68.89 7.84 3.67
CA LYS A 323 68.06 6.71 4.20
C LYS A 323 67.55 6.92 5.63
N ASP A 324 68.29 7.63 6.44
CA ASP A 324 67.90 7.91 7.84
C ASP A 324 66.79 8.95 8.00
N ARG A 325 66.38 9.59 6.89
CA ARG A 325 65.33 10.59 6.83
C ARG A 325 64.15 10.15 5.97
N LEU A 326 63.94 8.86 5.78
CA LEU A 326 62.72 8.38 5.13
C LEU A 326 61.50 8.73 6.02
N PRO A 327 60.48 9.40 5.48
CA PRO A 327 59.33 9.76 6.26
C PRO A 327 58.67 8.50 6.83
N LYS A 328 58.31 8.58 8.11
CA LYS A 328 57.48 7.58 8.74
C LYS A 328 56.02 7.79 8.30
N GLU A 329 55.18 6.78 8.46
CA GLU A 329 53.82 6.67 7.93
C GLU A 329 52.89 7.91 8.21
N GLU A 330 53.34 8.94 8.96
CA GLU A 330 52.57 10.12 9.36
C GLU A 330 53.34 11.46 9.24
N GLU A 331 54.51 11.49 8.61
CA GLU A 331 55.34 12.71 8.49
C GLU A 331 55.20 13.35 7.10
N GLU A 332 54.78 14.61 7.03
CA GLU A 332 54.72 15.41 5.80
C GLU A 332 56.01 16.16 5.54
N GLY A 333 56.47 16.17 4.30
CA GLY A 333 57.33 17.27 3.79
C GLY A 333 58.83 17.07 3.78
N GLU A 334 59.41 15.86 3.70
CA GLU A 334 60.84 15.70 3.51
C GLU A 334 61.30 15.59 2.04
N MET A 335 62.44 16.20 1.73
CA MET A 335 63.05 16.16 0.41
C MET A 335 63.98 14.95 0.26
N PHE A 336 63.79 14.16 -0.79
CA PHE A 336 64.59 12.99 -1.10
C PHE A 336 65.79 13.39 -1.92
N ILE A 337 66.97 12.89 -1.55
CA ILE A 337 68.23 13.02 -2.31
C ILE A 337 68.53 11.65 -2.93
N VAL A 338 68.55 11.60 -4.26
CA VAL A 338 68.79 10.38 -5.04
C VAL A 338 70.11 10.52 -5.83
N ASN A 339 70.73 9.40 -6.20
CA ASN A 339 71.86 9.37 -7.06
C ASN A 339 71.58 9.96 -8.45
N LYS A 340 72.66 10.42 -9.15
CA LYS A 340 72.49 10.97 -10.50
C LYS A 340 71.87 9.96 -11.45
N GLY A 341 70.76 10.32 -12.02
CA GLY A 341 69.94 9.47 -12.91
C GLY A 341 68.86 8.69 -12.20
N GLY A 342 68.66 8.86 -10.87
CA GLY A 342 67.58 8.33 -10.13
C GLY A 342 66.28 9.15 -10.32
N ASP A 343 65.14 8.47 -10.25
CA ASP A 343 63.84 9.07 -10.30
C ASP A 343 63.04 8.72 -9.04
N VAL A 344 62.33 9.69 -8.53
CA VAL A 344 61.43 9.54 -7.39
C VAL A 344 60.07 10.10 -7.79
N HIS A 345 59.09 9.25 -7.85
CA HIS A 345 57.73 9.64 -8.19
C HIS A 345 56.74 8.92 -7.29
N TYR A 346 55.55 9.52 -7.14
CA TYR A 346 54.45 8.83 -6.52
C TYR A 346 53.90 7.75 -7.46
N LEU A 347 53.60 6.59 -6.89
CA LEU A 347 52.94 5.52 -7.64
C LEU A 347 51.58 6.01 -8.08
N GLU A 348 51.51 6.48 -9.32
CA GLU A 348 50.24 6.89 -9.91
C GLU A 348 49.35 5.67 -10.22
N ARG A 349 48.07 5.82 -9.98
CA ARG A 349 47.09 4.83 -10.34
C ARG A 349 46.86 4.89 -11.85
N THR A 350 46.98 3.75 -12.54
CA THR A 350 46.43 3.62 -13.89
C THR A 350 44.93 3.70 -13.78
N ASP A 351 44.36 4.85 -14.16
CA ASP A 351 43.02 5.19 -13.79
C ASP A 351 41.99 4.54 -14.72
N ASN A 352 41.22 3.56 -14.19
CA ASN A 352 40.03 3.01 -14.80
C ASN A 352 38.75 3.58 -14.15
N ASN A 353 38.82 4.78 -13.54
CA ASN A 353 37.70 5.36 -12.82
C ASN A 353 36.52 5.64 -13.75
N GLU A 354 36.79 6.11 -14.97
CA GLU A 354 35.75 6.39 -15.96
C GLU A 354 34.95 5.13 -16.35
N ALA A 355 35.66 4.02 -16.61
CA ALA A 355 35.02 2.76 -16.93
C ALA A 355 34.15 2.21 -15.77
N ARG A 356 34.64 2.41 -14.52
CA ARG A 356 33.90 1.99 -13.32
C ARG A 356 32.69 2.87 -13.05
N SER A 357 32.83 4.19 -13.19
CA SER A 357 31.70 5.12 -13.08
C SER A 357 30.63 4.79 -14.13
N THR A 358 31.04 4.62 -15.40
CA THR A 358 30.15 4.23 -16.48
C THR A 358 29.44 2.88 -16.21
N GLU A 359 30.11 1.92 -15.59
CA GLU A 359 29.50 0.64 -15.21
C GLU A 359 28.43 0.85 -14.14
N ILE A 360 28.74 1.62 -13.10
CA ILE A 360 27.81 1.92 -11.99
C ILE A 360 26.58 2.65 -12.52
N ASP A 361 26.78 3.72 -13.30
CA ASP A 361 25.70 4.53 -13.88
C ASP A 361 24.76 3.67 -14.74
N LYS A 362 25.31 2.80 -15.60
CA LYS A 362 24.51 1.87 -16.42
C LYS A 362 23.76 0.85 -15.60
N LEU A 363 24.33 0.36 -14.51
CA LEU A 363 23.66 -0.59 -13.64
C LEU A 363 22.52 0.08 -12.88
N ASP A 364 22.70 1.32 -12.41
CA ASP A 364 21.67 2.14 -11.77
C ASP A 364 20.49 2.35 -12.72
N ASP A 365 20.76 2.77 -13.95
CA ASP A 365 19.75 2.93 -14.98
C ASP A 365 18.99 1.63 -15.26
N GLN A 366 19.70 0.50 -15.30
CA GLN A 366 19.07 -0.81 -15.52
C GLN A 366 18.21 -1.25 -14.33
N ILE A 367 18.67 -1.04 -13.08
CA ILE A 367 17.90 -1.35 -11.87
C ILE A 367 16.58 -0.59 -11.90
N LEU A 368 16.62 0.71 -12.11
CA LEU A 368 15.42 1.55 -12.14
C LEU A 368 14.50 1.23 -13.33
N SER A 369 15.06 1.07 -14.52
CA SER A 369 14.31 0.74 -15.72
C SER A 369 13.63 -0.65 -15.62
N LYS A 370 14.34 -1.68 -15.14
CA LYS A 370 13.81 -3.05 -15.02
C LYS A 370 12.81 -3.20 -13.88
N SER A 371 12.91 -2.38 -12.85
CA SER A 371 11.92 -2.31 -11.77
C SER A 371 10.76 -1.37 -12.07
N PHE A 372 10.71 -0.76 -13.26
CA PHE A 372 9.70 0.24 -13.67
C PHE A 372 9.60 1.42 -12.68
N THR A 373 10.74 1.86 -12.16
CA THR A 373 10.84 2.91 -11.15
C THR A 373 11.46 4.16 -11.77
N PRO A 374 10.82 5.34 -11.69
CA PRO A 374 11.41 6.59 -12.15
C PRO A 374 12.55 7.03 -11.23
N ASN A 375 13.56 7.67 -11.81
CA ASN A 375 14.64 8.28 -11.05
C ASN A 375 14.21 9.67 -10.54
N LEU A 376 13.83 9.77 -9.26
CA LEU A 376 13.39 11.02 -8.61
C LEU A 376 14.50 11.73 -7.83
N THR A 377 15.76 11.48 -8.17
CA THR A 377 16.87 12.22 -7.57
C THR A 377 16.81 13.70 -7.95
N LEU A 378 17.34 14.56 -7.06
CA LEU A 378 17.39 16.00 -7.31
C LEU A 378 18.13 16.34 -8.61
N GLU A 379 19.11 15.54 -8.99
CA GLU A 379 19.89 15.70 -10.20
C GLU A 379 19.06 15.40 -11.45
N ALA A 380 18.33 14.29 -11.46
CA ALA A 380 17.40 13.94 -12.53
C ALA A 380 16.28 14.98 -12.66
N LEU A 381 15.74 15.48 -11.54
CA LEU A 381 14.70 16.51 -11.52
C LEU A 381 15.23 17.88 -11.99
N LYS A 382 16.46 18.25 -11.66
CA LYS A 382 17.09 19.47 -12.18
C LYS A 382 17.27 19.42 -13.70
N GLY A 383 17.57 18.24 -14.25
CA GLY A 383 17.65 18.01 -15.69
C GLY A 383 16.32 18.23 -16.43
N LEU A 384 15.19 18.11 -15.73
CA LEU A 384 13.86 18.38 -16.29
C LEU A 384 13.51 19.88 -16.34
N GLY A 385 14.25 20.75 -15.64
CA GLY A 385 14.12 22.21 -15.68
C GLY A 385 12.70 22.71 -15.41
N GLN A 386 12.19 23.58 -16.31
CA GLN A 386 10.79 24.04 -16.30
C GLN A 386 9.88 23.06 -17.06
N ALA A 387 9.91 21.77 -16.68
CA ALA A 387 9.11 20.76 -17.32
C ALA A 387 7.61 21.06 -17.15
N SER A 388 6.87 21.02 -18.24
CA SER A 388 5.40 21.08 -18.19
C SER A 388 4.84 19.84 -17.49
N GLY A 389 3.63 19.93 -16.91
CA GLY A 389 2.94 18.80 -16.31
C GLY A 389 2.91 17.56 -17.23
N ALA A 390 2.70 17.76 -18.54
CA ALA A 390 2.72 16.70 -19.55
C ALA A 390 4.10 16.01 -19.69
N MET A 391 5.19 16.74 -19.49
CA MET A 391 6.53 16.14 -19.53
C MET A 391 6.80 15.30 -18.26
N LEU A 392 6.36 15.76 -17.11
CA LEU A 392 6.41 14.98 -15.86
C LEU A 392 5.58 13.70 -15.96
N GLN A 393 4.38 13.76 -16.54
CA GLN A 393 3.56 12.57 -16.78
C GLN A 393 4.28 11.54 -17.67
N ARG A 394 4.96 11.98 -18.75
CA ARG A 394 5.77 11.09 -19.61
C ARG A 394 6.94 10.45 -18.86
N TYR A 395 7.55 11.20 -17.95
CA TYR A 395 8.64 10.66 -17.11
C TYR A 395 8.14 9.59 -16.15
N MET A 396 6.90 9.71 -15.67
CA MET A 396 6.28 8.77 -14.74
C MET A 396 5.62 7.55 -15.41
N VAL A 397 5.68 7.47 -16.74
CA VAL A 397 4.99 6.42 -17.53
C VAL A 397 5.32 5.00 -17.06
N LEU A 398 6.58 4.74 -16.73
CA LEU A 398 7.01 3.41 -16.25
C LEU A 398 6.35 3.01 -14.93
N ALA A 399 6.28 3.95 -13.98
CA ALA A 399 5.63 3.72 -12.71
C ALA A 399 4.11 3.56 -12.85
N ASN A 400 3.49 4.28 -13.78
CA ASN A 400 2.06 4.11 -14.10
C ASN A 400 1.78 2.71 -14.68
N ILE A 401 2.60 2.22 -15.62
CA ILE A 401 2.49 0.86 -16.17
C ILE A 401 2.57 -0.18 -15.03
N LYS A 402 3.50 0.00 -14.10
CA LYS A 402 3.63 -0.88 -12.94
C LYS A 402 2.40 -0.83 -12.03
N ALA A 403 1.92 0.38 -11.76
CA ALA A 403 0.72 0.59 -10.95
C ALA A 403 -0.51 -0.06 -11.60
N ASP A 404 -0.71 0.11 -12.90
CA ASP A 404 -1.84 -0.47 -13.64
C ASP A 404 -1.82 -2.00 -13.57
N LYS A 405 -0.65 -2.61 -13.71
CA LYS A 405 -0.49 -4.06 -13.51
C LYS A 405 -0.89 -4.51 -12.08
N HIS A 406 -0.59 -3.70 -11.08
CA HIS A 406 -1.00 -4.00 -9.71
C HIS A 406 -2.50 -3.77 -9.50
N LYS A 407 -3.10 -2.75 -10.13
CA LYS A 407 -4.54 -2.44 -10.04
C LYS A 407 -5.40 -3.65 -10.42
N GLU A 408 -4.99 -4.48 -11.40
CA GLU A 408 -5.72 -5.69 -11.80
C GLU A 408 -6.07 -6.61 -10.63
N LYS A 409 -5.10 -6.86 -9.73
CA LYS A 409 -5.34 -7.69 -8.53
C LYS A 409 -5.96 -6.89 -7.37
N HIS A 410 -5.56 -5.66 -7.23
CA HIS A 410 -6.04 -4.81 -6.13
C HIS A 410 -7.50 -4.40 -6.31
N ASP A 411 -8.02 -4.40 -7.53
CA ASP A 411 -9.44 -4.25 -7.83
C ASP A 411 -10.27 -5.34 -7.13
N GLU A 412 -9.83 -6.59 -7.23
CA GLU A 412 -10.47 -7.70 -6.51
C GLU A 412 -10.37 -7.53 -4.99
N TYR A 413 -9.21 -7.10 -4.45
CA TYR A 413 -9.04 -6.90 -3.01
C TYR A 413 -9.96 -5.79 -2.48
N LEU A 414 -10.14 -4.70 -3.21
CA LEU A 414 -11.05 -3.62 -2.84
C LEU A 414 -12.51 -4.05 -2.96
N SER A 415 -12.88 -4.79 -4.01
CA SER A 415 -14.22 -5.37 -4.19
C SER A 415 -14.57 -6.35 -3.07
N ARG A 416 -13.63 -7.21 -2.67
CA ARG A 416 -13.80 -8.09 -1.50
C ARG A 416 -13.89 -7.31 -0.21
N THR A 417 -13.14 -6.21 -0.07
CA THR A 417 -13.22 -5.32 1.09
C THR A 417 -14.63 -4.73 1.22
N SER A 418 -15.19 -4.19 0.13
CA SER A 418 -16.56 -3.62 0.18
C SER A 418 -17.59 -4.67 0.59
N SER A 419 -17.52 -5.85 -0.01
CA SER A 419 -18.38 -6.99 0.32
C SER A 419 -18.23 -7.46 1.78
N LEU A 420 -17.02 -7.45 2.33
CA LEU A 420 -16.75 -7.82 3.71
C LEU A 420 -17.26 -6.76 4.70
N VAL A 421 -17.02 -5.49 4.43
CA VAL A 421 -17.47 -4.38 5.28
C VAL A 421 -19.00 -4.30 5.32
N CYS A 422 -19.67 -4.50 4.18
CA CYS A 422 -21.13 -4.60 4.13
C CYS A 422 -21.64 -5.76 5.00
N ALA A 423 -21.01 -6.93 4.94
CA ALA A 423 -21.37 -8.07 5.80
C ALA A 423 -21.12 -7.79 7.29
N ILE A 424 -20.05 -7.06 7.64
CA ILE A 424 -19.76 -6.63 9.02
C ILE A 424 -20.86 -5.65 9.51
N LEU A 425 -21.25 -4.70 8.69
CA LEU A 425 -22.32 -3.76 9.01
C LEU A 425 -23.65 -4.48 9.22
N ASP A 426 -24.04 -5.36 8.29
CA ASP A 426 -25.30 -6.12 8.37
C ASP A 426 -25.36 -7.06 9.58
N ASN A 427 -24.26 -7.74 9.91
CA ASN A 427 -24.31 -8.85 10.85
C ASN A 427 -23.77 -8.50 12.25
N VAL A 428 -23.01 -7.39 12.39
CA VAL A 428 -22.33 -7.07 13.66
C VAL A 428 -22.54 -5.63 14.11
N LEU A 429 -22.33 -4.63 13.23
CA LEU A 429 -22.27 -3.23 13.64
C LEU A 429 -23.62 -2.52 13.64
N ASP A 430 -24.45 -2.77 12.65
CA ASP A 430 -25.72 -2.04 12.45
C ASP A 430 -26.88 -3.00 12.12
N ILE A 431 -27.04 -4.02 12.95
CA ILE A 431 -28.08 -5.05 12.80
C ILE A 431 -29.49 -4.48 12.59
N PRO A 432 -29.91 -3.38 13.27
CA PRO A 432 -31.25 -2.81 13.06
C PRO A 432 -31.50 -2.26 11.67
N ASN A 433 -30.44 -1.76 10.98
CA ASN A 433 -30.55 -1.09 9.68
C ASN A 433 -29.99 -1.94 8.52
N ARG A 434 -30.11 -3.26 8.60
CA ARG A 434 -29.61 -4.21 7.58
C ARG A 434 -29.99 -3.82 6.16
N GLY A 435 -29.22 -4.33 5.19
CA GLY A 435 -29.37 -4.07 3.76
C GLY A 435 -28.16 -3.36 3.15
N TYR A 436 -27.01 -3.39 3.84
CA TYR A 436 -25.75 -2.91 3.29
C TYR A 436 -25.25 -3.81 2.16
N SER A 437 -25.56 -5.10 2.23
CA SER A 437 -25.21 -6.08 1.18
C SER A 437 -25.97 -5.85 -0.14
N ASP A 438 -27.03 -5.04 -0.14
CA ASP A 438 -27.78 -4.65 -1.33
C ASP A 438 -27.15 -3.45 -2.06
N LEU A 439 -26.18 -2.79 -1.43
CA LEU A 439 -25.46 -1.67 -2.05
C LEU A 439 -24.54 -2.17 -3.15
N VAL A 440 -24.60 -1.52 -4.31
CA VAL A 440 -23.62 -1.69 -5.39
C VAL A 440 -22.55 -0.62 -5.21
N ILE A 441 -21.42 -1.04 -4.64
CA ILE A 441 -20.30 -0.14 -4.33
C ILE A 441 -19.18 -0.41 -5.30
N SER A 442 -18.80 0.60 -6.07
CA SER A 442 -17.61 0.60 -6.90
C SER A 442 -16.48 1.42 -6.25
N HIS A 443 -15.29 1.32 -6.81
CA HIS A 443 -14.14 2.08 -6.35
C HIS A 443 -13.30 2.57 -7.53
N GLU A 444 -12.59 3.67 -7.32
CA GLU A 444 -11.67 4.25 -8.28
C GLU A 444 -10.30 4.46 -7.61
N PHE A 445 -9.23 4.05 -8.31
CA PHE A 445 -7.87 4.36 -7.89
C PHE A 445 -7.54 5.80 -8.23
N SER A 446 -7.10 6.55 -7.22
CA SER A 446 -6.70 7.96 -7.42
C SER A 446 -5.26 8.04 -7.87
N GLU A 447 -4.98 8.73 -8.95
CA GLU A 447 -3.61 8.96 -9.42
C GLU A 447 -2.82 9.86 -8.46
N PRO A 448 -1.55 9.51 -8.14
CA PRO A 448 -0.74 10.28 -7.18
C PRO A 448 -0.38 11.67 -7.70
N PHE A 449 -0.14 11.77 -9.01
CA PHE A 449 0.17 13.01 -9.72
C PHE A 449 -0.98 13.28 -10.70
N GLY A 450 -2.16 13.54 -10.16
CA GLY A 450 -3.31 13.90 -10.98
C GLY A 450 -2.97 15.11 -11.86
N GLU A 451 -3.70 15.25 -12.97
CA GLU A 451 -3.70 16.45 -13.81
C GLU A 451 -3.66 17.70 -12.93
N ASP A 452 -3.07 18.76 -13.42
CA ASP A 452 -2.96 20.03 -12.70
C ASP A 452 -4.31 20.36 -12.05
N VAL A 453 -4.36 20.23 -10.71
CA VAL A 453 -5.61 20.34 -9.93
C VAL A 453 -6.30 21.68 -10.24
N SER A 454 -5.53 22.71 -10.59
CA SER A 454 -6.05 23.99 -11.01
C SER A 454 -6.73 23.91 -12.39
N GLN A 455 -6.23 23.06 -13.28
CA GLN A 455 -6.80 22.86 -14.60
C GLN A 455 -8.08 22.01 -14.54
N ILE A 456 -8.08 20.94 -13.74
CA ILE A 456 -9.30 20.14 -13.46
C ILE A 456 -10.40 21.02 -12.89
N LEU A 457 -10.07 21.85 -11.89
CA LEU A 457 -11.04 22.76 -11.29
C LEU A 457 -11.53 23.79 -12.30
N THR A 458 -10.64 24.33 -13.13
CA THR A 458 -11.01 25.28 -14.19
C THR A 458 -11.94 24.64 -15.21
N ASP A 459 -11.67 23.42 -15.62
CA ASP A 459 -12.50 22.70 -16.58
C ASP A 459 -13.83 22.23 -15.96
N ALA A 460 -13.85 21.83 -14.69
CA ALA A 460 -15.07 21.56 -13.94
C ALA A 460 -15.96 22.82 -13.80
N ILE A 461 -15.37 23.98 -13.50
CA ILE A 461 -16.09 25.26 -13.46
C ILE A 461 -16.66 25.61 -14.84
N LYS A 462 -15.91 25.39 -15.92
CA LYS A 462 -16.41 25.60 -17.29
C LYS A 462 -17.59 24.69 -17.61
N GLN A 463 -17.49 23.39 -17.25
CA GLN A 463 -18.58 22.44 -17.46
C GLN A 463 -19.82 22.79 -16.64
N HIS A 464 -19.64 23.20 -15.39
CA HIS A 464 -20.75 23.70 -14.55
C HIS A 464 -21.42 24.92 -15.17
N ASN A 465 -20.64 25.93 -15.57
CA ASN A 465 -21.15 27.15 -16.19
C ASN A 465 -21.85 26.90 -17.53
N SER A 466 -21.46 25.85 -18.25
CA SER A 466 -22.14 25.42 -19.49
C SER A 466 -23.39 24.54 -19.26
N GLY A 467 -23.74 24.25 -17.99
CA GLY A 467 -24.88 23.39 -17.65
C GLY A 467 -24.62 21.89 -17.80
N GLY A 468 -23.37 21.48 -18.06
CA GLY A 468 -22.98 20.08 -18.20
C GLY A 468 -22.67 19.36 -16.88
N MET A 469 -22.61 20.09 -15.76
CA MET A 469 -22.27 19.56 -14.44
C MET A 469 -23.12 20.21 -13.35
N SER A 470 -23.59 19.42 -12.38
CA SER A 470 -24.32 19.95 -11.23
C SER A 470 -23.40 20.65 -10.23
N THR A 471 -23.95 21.55 -9.40
CA THR A 471 -23.21 22.19 -8.30
C THR A 471 -22.68 21.17 -7.30
N GLU A 472 -23.47 20.14 -6.98
CA GLU A 472 -23.07 19.06 -6.07
C GLU A 472 -21.82 18.31 -6.59
N THR A 473 -21.83 17.91 -7.87
CA THR A 473 -20.69 17.25 -8.51
C THR A 473 -19.46 18.15 -8.56
N LEU A 474 -19.63 19.46 -8.83
CA LEU A 474 -18.51 20.41 -8.80
C LEU A 474 -17.89 20.50 -7.40
N LEU A 475 -18.73 20.54 -6.35
CA LEU A 475 -18.25 20.59 -4.97
C LEU A 475 -17.56 19.29 -4.53
N GLU A 476 -18.06 18.13 -4.97
CA GLU A 476 -17.42 16.83 -4.72
C GLU A 476 -16.03 16.70 -5.37
N HIS A 477 -15.84 17.31 -6.55
CA HIS A 477 -14.55 17.32 -7.25
C HIS A 477 -13.61 18.45 -6.78
N SER A 478 -14.09 19.37 -5.95
CA SER A 478 -13.27 20.46 -5.43
C SER A 478 -12.38 19.98 -4.27
N TYR A 479 -11.05 20.08 -4.44
CA TYR A 479 -10.08 19.74 -3.38
C TYR A 479 -10.11 20.71 -2.19
N LEU A 480 -10.76 21.85 -2.33
CA LEU A 480 -10.90 22.88 -1.28
C LEU A 480 -12.02 22.56 -0.30
N ILE A 481 -12.96 21.71 -0.71
CA ILE A 481 -14.18 21.40 0.02
C ILE A 481 -14.07 20.00 0.61
N LYS A 482 -14.19 19.91 1.92
CA LYS A 482 -14.07 18.62 2.63
C LYS A 482 -15.36 17.80 2.62
N ASP A 483 -16.51 18.49 2.56
CA ASP A 483 -17.83 17.88 2.57
C ASP A 483 -18.77 18.71 1.69
N ALA A 484 -19.13 18.12 0.54
CA ALA A 484 -19.97 18.78 -0.47
C ALA A 484 -21.37 19.09 0.04
N ARG A 485 -21.94 18.25 0.93
CA ARG A 485 -23.29 18.47 1.49
C ARG A 485 -23.31 19.66 2.43
N VAL A 486 -22.34 19.75 3.34
CA VAL A 486 -22.23 20.89 4.27
C VAL A 486 -22.06 22.20 3.49
N GLU A 487 -21.36 22.14 2.36
CA GLU A 487 -21.16 23.32 1.51
C GLU A 487 -22.42 23.64 0.71
N MET A 488 -23.17 22.65 0.24
CA MET A 488 -24.49 22.85 -0.38
C MET A 488 -25.45 23.53 0.58
N GLU A 489 -25.56 23.06 1.83
CA GLU A 489 -26.41 23.70 2.84
C GLU A 489 -26.00 25.14 3.15
N ARG A 490 -24.71 25.49 3.00
CA ARG A 490 -24.24 26.87 3.13
C ARG A 490 -24.65 27.72 1.95
N LEU A 491 -24.50 27.19 0.75
CA LEU A 491 -24.92 27.85 -0.49
C LEU A 491 -26.42 28.14 -0.49
N ASP A 492 -27.22 27.16 -0.14
CA ASP A 492 -28.67 27.30 -0.05
C ASP A 492 -29.08 28.40 0.97
N ARG A 493 -28.43 28.44 2.13
CA ARG A 493 -28.61 29.50 3.13
C ARG A 493 -28.24 30.89 2.60
N GLU A 494 -27.11 30.99 1.91
CA GLU A 494 -26.67 32.25 1.29
C GLU A 494 -27.64 32.72 0.21
N GLU A 495 -28.20 31.79 -0.56
CA GLU A 495 -29.19 32.11 -1.61
C GLU A 495 -30.50 32.58 -1.00
N GLU A 496 -30.99 31.92 0.05
CA GLU A 496 -32.16 32.40 0.80
C GLU A 496 -31.95 33.77 1.42
N GLU A 497 -30.79 34.05 1.99
CA GLU A 497 -30.45 35.38 2.52
C GLU A 497 -30.42 36.44 1.44
N LYS A 498 -29.85 36.13 0.26
CA LYS A 498 -29.85 37.03 -0.90
C LYS A 498 -31.28 37.33 -1.38
N LEU A 499 -32.11 36.31 -1.47
CA LEU A 499 -33.52 36.48 -1.86
C LEU A 499 -34.28 37.35 -0.86
N LYS A 500 -34.11 37.11 0.44
CA LYS A 500 -34.71 37.93 1.51
C LYS A 500 -34.24 39.39 1.44
N ARG A 501 -32.96 39.64 1.18
CA ARG A 501 -32.41 41.00 0.99
C ARG A 501 -32.97 41.67 -0.27
N GLN A 502 -33.10 40.96 -1.38
CA GLN A 502 -33.73 41.49 -2.61
C GLN A 502 -35.20 41.81 -2.39
N GLN A 503 -35.96 40.95 -1.73
CA GLN A 503 -37.37 41.21 -1.40
C GLN A 503 -37.53 42.43 -0.47
N MET A 504 -36.63 42.55 0.51
CA MET A 504 -36.59 43.72 1.41
C MET A 504 -36.26 45.02 0.68
N MET A 505 -35.30 45.00 -0.26
CA MET A 505 -35.00 46.14 -1.13
C MET A 505 -36.17 46.50 -2.04
N MET A 506 -36.83 45.55 -2.70
CA MET A 506 -38.00 45.80 -3.53
C MET A 506 -39.16 46.38 -2.71
N GLN A 507 -39.34 45.94 -1.45
CA GLN A 507 -40.34 46.53 -0.55
C GLN A 507 -39.96 47.94 -0.15
N MET A 508 -38.71 48.24 0.13
CA MET A 508 -38.22 49.59 0.46
C MET A 508 -38.38 50.56 -0.69
N ASP A 509 -38.09 50.11 -1.91
CA ASP A 509 -38.31 50.90 -3.13
C ASP A 509 -39.80 51.14 -3.41
N ALA A 510 -40.67 50.14 -3.14
CA ALA A 510 -42.13 50.26 -3.28
C ALA A 510 -42.75 51.23 -2.23
N PHE A 511 -42.15 51.38 -1.07
CA PHE A 511 -42.59 52.32 -0.04
C PHE A 511 -41.94 53.70 -0.13
N GLY A 512 -41.08 53.98 -1.15
CA GLY A 512 -40.53 55.29 -1.41
C GLY A 512 -39.53 55.80 -0.30
N ILE A 513 -38.90 54.87 0.45
CA ILE A 513 -37.97 55.20 1.56
C ILE A 513 -36.49 55.09 1.10
N ALA A 514 -36.19 55.11 -0.19
CA ALA A 514 -34.85 55.27 -0.67
C ALA A 514 -34.57 56.78 -0.95
N LYS A 515 -33.79 57.41 -0.07
CA LYS A 515 -33.05 58.65 -0.32
C LYS A 515 -31.57 58.31 -0.36
#